data_c66dd220c7c5a0929a588114a1b50b0d
#
_entry.id   c66dd220c7c5a0929a588114a1b50b0d
#
_cell.length_a   1.000
_cell.length_b   1.000
_cell.length_c   1.000
_cell.angle_alpha   90.00
_cell.angle_beta   90.00
_cell.angle_gamma   90.00
#
_symmetry.space_group_name_H-M   'P 1'
#
loop_
_entity.id
_entity.type
_entity.pdbx_description
1 polymer ?
#
loop_
_entity_poly.entity_id
_entity_poly.type
_entity_poly.pdbx_seq_one_letter_code
_entity_poly.pdbx_strand_id
1 'polypeptide(L)'
;THRLNRMPSRAIELCDELTRTGNLFLLISTDQAGMSYIRTIPATDIDLITPSPNDIEQPISFTTKADDVTLQAHTYPAYNHLTDARDETGSLASVVLHYAINRPSGAQWGEPDLAPLLTWLRRYSAWLEDRVRLNRFRNAFVYVVKGTFKSEAERAARQAQLALNPPSPGSILVCDESETWSVITPKLEALDANTDGLTIKKLIASGVGLPLHFLAEPEGSNRTTAESAGGPTFRRFEQRQQFFIWLLTDLIRVVTTRRAMVDSAVSPSEEVKISGADISARDNVAHSIAAVNVMNALERLKDMGLISDRELLRVAYRFAGEGADIDEVLSGGTGVDNRGDNKPITPATKDPVDTGSGAPKKSVLP
;
A
#
# COMPACT_ATOMS: atom_id res chain seq x y z
N THR A 1 12.62 8.36 -23.59
CA THR A 1 12.39 7.17 -22.76
C THR A 1 11.35 7.43 -21.69
N HIS A 2 11.39 8.55 -21.00
CA HIS A 2 10.55 8.87 -19.85
C HIS A 2 9.04 8.92 -20.18
N ARG A 3 8.65 9.48 -21.35
CA ARG A 3 7.24 9.57 -21.76
C ARG A 3 6.63 8.25 -22.18
N LEU A 4 7.38 7.37 -22.84
CA LEU A 4 6.86 6.11 -23.38
C LEU A 4 6.65 5.04 -22.31
N ASN A 5 7.48 5.01 -21.30
CA ASN A 5 7.38 4.06 -20.19
C ASN A 5 6.64 4.62 -18.97
N ARG A 6 6.47 5.95 -18.84
CA ARG A 6 5.75 6.62 -17.73
C ARG A 6 6.17 6.10 -16.34
N MET A 7 7.48 5.91 -16.13
CA MET A 7 7.99 5.22 -14.94
C MET A 7 7.45 5.73 -13.59
N PRO A 8 7.24 7.06 -13.37
CA PRO A 8 6.71 7.53 -12.08
C PRO A 8 5.32 6.99 -11.74
N SER A 9 4.40 6.95 -12.72
CA SER A 9 3.07 6.35 -12.51
C SER A 9 3.12 4.82 -12.58
N ARG A 10 3.94 4.29 -13.48
CA ARG A 10 4.10 2.85 -13.63
C ARG A 10 4.66 2.17 -12.39
N ALA A 11 5.57 2.80 -11.67
CA ALA A 11 6.10 2.25 -10.42
C ALA A 11 4.98 1.97 -9.40
N ILE A 12 3.96 2.83 -9.33
CA ILE A 12 2.79 2.63 -8.48
C ILE A 12 1.97 1.45 -9.00
N GLU A 13 1.67 1.41 -10.31
CA GLU A 13 0.93 0.31 -10.94
C GLU A 13 1.62 -1.04 -10.74
N LEU A 14 2.96 -1.10 -10.83
CA LEU A 14 3.75 -2.31 -10.61
C LEU A 14 3.68 -2.77 -9.15
N CYS A 15 3.72 -1.83 -8.20
CA CYS A 15 3.59 -2.13 -6.78
C CYS A 15 2.20 -2.68 -6.45
N ASP A 16 1.15 -2.08 -7.02
CA ASP A 16 -0.23 -2.53 -6.84
C ASP A 16 -0.45 -3.93 -7.41
N GLU A 17 0.04 -4.19 -8.64
CA GLU A 17 -0.08 -5.52 -9.27
C GLU A 17 0.64 -6.58 -8.45
N LEU A 18 1.86 -6.31 -8.01
CA LEU A 18 2.65 -7.22 -7.19
C LEU A 18 1.95 -7.52 -5.85
N THR A 19 1.37 -6.51 -5.20
CA THR A 19 0.65 -6.68 -3.94
C THR A 19 -0.64 -7.47 -4.11
N ARG A 20 -1.37 -7.19 -5.21
CA ARG A 20 -2.68 -7.77 -5.51
C ARG A 20 -2.60 -9.22 -5.96
N THR A 21 -1.59 -9.58 -6.76
CA THR A 21 -1.49 -10.91 -7.37
C THR A 21 -0.36 -11.76 -6.80
N GLY A 22 0.58 -11.16 -6.06
CA GLY A 22 1.78 -11.83 -5.58
C GLY A 22 2.86 -12.00 -6.66
N ASN A 23 2.55 -11.64 -7.91
CA ASN A 23 3.41 -11.88 -9.08
C ASN A 23 3.42 -10.65 -9.99
N LEU A 24 4.55 -10.38 -10.59
CA LEU A 24 4.71 -9.29 -11.54
C LEU A 24 5.48 -9.80 -12.75
N PHE A 25 4.85 -9.78 -13.92
CA PHE A 25 5.44 -10.17 -15.18
C PHE A 25 5.68 -8.92 -16.03
N LEU A 26 6.95 -8.59 -16.27
CA LEU A 26 7.35 -7.44 -17.06
C LEU A 26 7.88 -7.89 -18.42
N LEU A 27 7.13 -7.59 -19.47
CA LEU A 27 7.55 -7.77 -20.86
C LEU A 27 8.46 -6.62 -21.25
N ILE A 28 9.68 -6.93 -21.66
CA ILE A 28 10.65 -5.98 -22.17
C ILE A 28 10.87 -6.23 -23.65
N SER A 29 10.48 -5.28 -24.47
CA SER A 29 10.75 -5.24 -25.90
C SER A 29 11.73 -4.12 -26.20
N THR A 30 12.80 -4.40 -26.94
CA THR A 30 13.83 -3.43 -27.26
C THR A 30 13.89 -3.24 -28.77
N ASP A 31 13.80 -2.01 -29.23
CA ASP A 31 13.89 -1.69 -30.66
C ASP A 31 15.33 -1.66 -31.15
N GLN A 32 15.53 -1.53 -32.47
CA GLN A 32 16.85 -1.49 -33.10
C GLN A 32 17.70 -0.27 -32.66
N ALA A 33 17.03 0.78 -32.18
CA ALA A 33 17.72 1.95 -31.62
C ALA A 33 18.14 1.73 -30.14
N GLY A 34 17.87 0.56 -29.58
CA GLY A 34 18.20 0.20 -28.19
C GLY A 34 17.25 0.82 -27.16
N MET A 35 16.08 1.29 -27.58
CA MET A 35 15.05 1.76 -26.67
C MET A 35 14.22 0.59 -26.17
N SER A 36 14.16 0.40 -24.85
CA SER A 36 13.35 -0.64 -24.23
C SER A 36 11.99 -0.11 -23.80
N TYR A 37 10.95 -0.88 -24.15
CA TYR A 37 9.56 -0.66 -23.78
C TYR A 37 9.17 -1.66 -22.69
N ILE A 38 8.74 -1.16 -21.55
CA ILE A 38 8.36 -1.96 -20.40
C ILE A 38 6.84 -2.05 -20.39
N ARG A 39 6.30 -3.27 -20.40
CA ARG A 39 4.86 -3.54 -20.34
C ARG A 39 4.60 -4.59 -19.29
N THR A 40 3.45 -4.50 -18.63
CA THR A 40 3.02 -5.49 -17.65
C THR A 40 2.11 -6.50 -18.34
N ILE A 41 2.38 -7.79 -18.18
CA ILE A 41 1.43 -8.85 -18.51
C ILE A 41 0.68 -9.14 -17.21
N PRO A 42 -0.66 -9.00 -17.17
CA PRO A 42 -1.43 -9.36 -15.98
C PRO A 42 -1.13 -10.79 -15.54
N ALA A 43 -0.94 -11.00 -14.25
CA ALA A 43 -0.65 -12.35 -13.74
C ALA A 43 -1.77 -13.34 -14.04
N THR A 44 -3.01 -12.85 -14.18
CA THR A 44 -4.18 -13.64 -14.59
C THR A 44 -4.12 -14.16 -16.01
N ASP A 45 -3.33 -13.52 -16.87
CA ASP A 45 -3.21 -13.87 -18.28
C ASP A 45 -2.08 -14.87 -18.55
N ILE A 46 -1.23 -15.12 -17.55
CA ILE A 46 -0.22 -16.18 -17.63
C ILE A 46 -0.88 -17.53 -17.33
N ASP A 47 -0.72 -18.45 -18.24
CA ASP A 47 -1.22 -19.82 -18.11
C ASP A 47 -0.15 -20.78 -17.57
N LEU A 48 1.06 -20.71 -18.12
CA LEU A 48 2.14 -21.63 -17.79
C LEU A 48 3.47 -20.92 -17.61
N ILE A 49 4.16 -21.27 -16.54
CA ILE A 49 5.58 -20.98 -16.32
C ILE A 49 6.36 -22.27 -16.58
N THR A 50 7.20 -22.28 -17.61
CA THR A 50 8.04 -23.44 -17.92
C THR A 50 9.38 -23.31 -17.22
N PRO A 51 9.70 -24.20 -16.25
CA PRO A 51 10.97 -24.15 -15.54
C PRO A 51 12.11 -24.81 -16.34
N SER A 52 13.34 -24.57 -15.90
CA SER A 52 14.49 -25.32 -16.37
C SER A 52 14.38 -26.80 -15.94
N PRO A 53 14.82 -27.75 -16.75
CA PRO A 53 14.76 -29.19 -16.44
C PRO A 53 15.41 -29.59 -15.11
N ASN A 54 16.43 -28.84 -14.70
CA ASN A 54 17.22 -29.14 -13.50
C ASN A 54 17.01 -28.11 -12.37
N ASP A 55 16.22 -27.08 -12.62
CA ASP A 55 16.00 -26.00 -11.66
C ASP A 55 14.56 -25.43 -11.80
N ILE A 56 13.71 -25.84 -10.88
CA ILE A 56 12.29 -25.41 -10.88
C ILE A 56 12.14 -23.91 -10.59
N GLU A 57 13.11 -23.29 -9.95
CA GLU A 57 13.07 -21.86 -9.59
C GLU A 57 13.52 -20.96 -10.75
N GLN A 58 14.18 -21.53 -11.76
CA GLN A 58 14.63 -20.80 -12.94
C GLN A 58 13.66 -20.99 -14.11
N PRO A 59 12.83 -20.01 -14.47
CA PRO A 59 11.93 -20.09 -15.62
C PRO A 59 12.72 -19.99 -16.93
N ILE A 60 12.28 -20.73 -17.94
CA ILE A 60 12.76 -20.64 -19.33
C ILE A 60 11.81 -19.80 -20.18
N SER A 61 10.50 -19.98 -19.98
CA SER A 61 9.48 -19.27 -20.75
C SER A 61 8.17 -19.11 -19.98
N PHE A 62 7.40 -18.13 -20.43
CA PHE A 62 6.07 -17.82 -19.93
C PHE A 62 5.07 -17.88 -21.08
N THR A 63 4.02 -18.68 -20.94
CA THR A 63 2.96 -18.80 -21.94
C THR A 63 1.71 -18.11 -21.42
N THR A 64 1.16 -17.22 -22.23
CA THR A 64 -0.11 -16.55 -21.92
C THR A 64 -1.29 -17.45 -22.26
N LYS A 65 -2.44 -17.19 -21.65
CA LYS A 65 -3.72 -17.74 -22.11
C LYS A 65 -3.98 -17.30 -23.54
N ALA A 66 -4.77 -18.10 -24.24
CA ALA A 66 -5.22 -17.71 -25.56
C ALA A 66 -6.05 -16.41 -25.46
N ASP A 67 -5.77 -15.46 -26.33
CA ASP A 67 -6.56 -14.23 -26.45
C ASP A 67 -7.96 -14.58 -26.99
N ASP A 68 -9.00 -14.04 -26.38
CA ASP A 68 -10.40 -14.25 -26.75
C ASP A 68 -10.71 -13.86 -28.20
N VAL A 69 -9.92 -12.95 -28.79
CA VAL A 69 -10.10 -12.46 -30.17
C VAL A 69 -9.32 -13.29 -31.18
N THR A 70 -8.05 -13.58 -30.87
CA THR A 70 -7.14 -14.25 -31.80
C THR A 70 -7.07 -15.77 -31.60
N LEU A 71 -7.56 -16.26 -30.45
CA LEU A 71 -7.45 -17.64 -29.97
C LEU A 71 -6.00 -18.18 -29.98
N GLN A 72 -5.02 -17.29 -29.88
CA GLN A 72 -3.60 -17.62 -29.87
C GLN A 72 -2.99 -17.34 -28.51
N ALA A 73 -2.25 -18.30 -27.99
CA ALA A 73 -1.38 -18.14 -26.85
C ALA A 73 -0.01 -17.64 -27.31
N HIS A 74 0.56 -16.71 -26.58
CA HIS A 74 1.90 -16.21 -26.84
C HIS A 74 2.87 -16.78 -25.82
N THR A 75 4.02 -17.27 -26.30
CA THR A 75 5.10 -17.74 -25.43
C THR A 75 6.26 -16.77 -25.52
N TYR A 76 6.65 -16.23 -24.38
CA TYR A 76 7.77 -15.31 -24.24
C TYR A 76 8.92 -16.00 -23.50
N PRO A 77 10.17 -15.88 -23.96
CA PRO A 77 11.32 -16.37 -23.22
C PRO A 77 11.50 -15.56 -21.93
N ALA A 78 11.93 -16.24 -20.87
CA ALA A 78 12.41 -15.57 -19.67
C ALA A 78 13.74 -14.86 -19.96
N TYR A 79 13.95 -13.72 -19.33
CA TYR A 79 15.22 -13.01 -19.43
C TYR A 79 16.35 -13.88 -18.86
N ASN A 80 17.43 -14.05 -19.64
CA ASN A 80 18.63 -14.73 -19.21
C ASN A 80 19.84 -13.94 -19.73
N HIS A 81 20.62 -13.36 -18.82
CA HIS A 81 21.77 -12.53 -19.15
C HIS A 81 22.86 -13.23 -19.96
N LEU A 82 22.92 -14.57 -19.94
CA LEU A 82 23.92 -15.36 -20.70
C LEU A 82 23.50 -15.56 -22.16
N THR A 83 22.22 -15.56 -22.43
CA THR A 83 21.67 -15.85 -23.78
C THR A 83 21.01 -14.66 -24.45
N ASP A 84 20.86 -13.54 -23.70
CA ASP A 84 20.26 -12.30 -24.23
C ASP A 84 21.24 -11.63 -25.18
N ALA A 85 21.06 -11.86 -26.47
CA ALA A 85 21.91 -11.34 -27.53
C ALA A 85 21.07 -10.85 -28.71
N ARG A 86 21.67 -10.02 -29.55
CA ARG A 86 21.06 -9.59 -30.82
C ARG A 86 21.07 -10.75 -31.80
N ASP A 87 19.98 -10.89 -32.53
CA ASP A 87 19.88 -11.84 -33.64
C ASP A 87 20.68 -11.34 -34.88
N GLU A 88 20.67 -12.14 -35.96
CA GLU A 88 21.34 -11.79 -37.21
C GLU A 88 20.78 -10.50 -37.86
N THR A 89 19.54 -10.13 -37.54
CA THR A 89 18.88 -8.89 -38.00
C THR A 89 19.21 -7.68 -37.12
N GLY A 90 19.94 -7.88 -36.03
CA GLY A 90 20.28 -6.85 -35.05
C GLY A 90 19.16 -6.55 -34.05
N SER A 91 18.10 -7.35 -34.04
CA SER A 91 16.97 -7.22 -33.13
C SER A 91 17.20 -8.01 -31.82
N LEU A 92 16.60 -7.55 -30.73
CA LEU A 92 16.56 -8.26 -29.46
C LEU A 92 15.19 -8.89 -29.27
N ALA A 93 15.17 -10.14 -28.83
CA ALA A 93 13.93 -10.82 -28.51
C ALA A 93 13.18 -10.10 -27.38
N SER A 94 11.85 -10.10 -27.46
CA SER A 94 11.02 -9.67 -26.32
C SER A 94 11.11 -10.73 -25.23
N VAL A 95 11.45 -10.32 -24.01
CA VAL A 95 11.65 -11.22 -22.86
C VAL A 95 10.78 -10.81 -21.70
N VAL A 96 10.55 -11.73 -20.79
CA VAL A 96 9.79 -11.47 -19.57
C VAL A 96 10.68 -11.60 -18.35
N LEU A 97 10.61 -10.60 -17.46
CA LEU A 97 11.11 -10.66 -16.08
C LEU A 97 9.94 -11.02 -15.17
N HIS A 98 10.16 -11.97 -14.28
CA HIS A 98 9.18 -12.39 -13.29
C HIS A 98 9.67 -12.08 -11.88
N TYR A 99 8.90 -11.31 -11.14
CA TYR A 99 9.13 -11.02 -9.73
C TYR A 99 7.95 -11.55 -8.92
N ALA A 100 8.23 -12.20 -7.80
CA ALA A 100 7.23 -12.80 -6.95
C ALA A 100 7.47 -12.47 -5.48
N ILE A 101 6.38 -12.26 -4.74
CA ILE A 101 6.40 -12.05 -3.29
C ILE A 101 5.69 -13.20 -2.59
N ASN A 102 5.97 -13.38 -1.29
CA ASN A 102 5.38 -14.44 -0.47
C ASN A 102 5.47 -15.83 -1.12
N ARG A 103 6.49 -16.05 -1.93
CA ARG A 103 6.69 -17.30 -2.67
C ARG A 103 7.28 -18.35 -1.73
N PRO A 104 6.59 -19.48 -1.52
CA PRO A 104 7.19 -20.62 -0.84
C PRO A 104 8.44 -21.12 -1.57
N SER A 105 9.43 -21.62 -0.84
CA SER A 105 10.62 -22.21 -1.45
C SER A 105 10.24 -23.37 -2.36
N GLY A 106 10.76 -23.38 -3.58
CA GLY A 106 10.43 -24.40 -4.60
C GLY A 106 9.11 -24.14 -5.34
N ALA A 107 8.35 -23.10 -5.03
CA ALA A 107 7.18 -22.71 -5.80
C ALA A 107 7.57 -21.79 -6.96
N GLN A 108 6.82 -21.83 -8.07
CA GLN A 108 6.98 -20.90 -9.18
C GLN A 108 6.19 -19.61 -8.99
N TRP A 109 5.03 -19.69 -8.33
CA TRP A 109 4.12 -18.58 -8.12
C TRP A 109 4.27 -17.99 -6.73
N GLY A 110 4.20 -16.68 -6.66
CA GLY A 110 4.06 -15.95 -5.41
C GLY A 110 2.59 -15.87 -4.98
N GLU A 111 2.36 -15.54 -3.72
CA GLU A 111 1.03 -15.39 -3.15
C GLU A 111 0.69 -13.91 -2.90
N PRO A 112 -0.57 -13.48 -3.16
CA PRO A 112 -1.00 -12.13 -2.84
C PRO A 112 -0.88 -11.81 -1.36
N ASP A 113 -0.55 -10.57 -1.02
CA ASP A 113 -0.55 -10.11 0.38
C ASP A 113 -1.93 -10.24 1.04
N LEU A 114 -2.99 -10.18 0.24
CA LEU A 114 -4.37 -10.29 0.69
C LEU A 114 -4.90 -11.73 0.77
N ALA A 115 -4.14 -12.73 0.30
CA ALA A 115 -4.61 -14.12 0.29
C ALA A 115 -5.10 -14.63 1.66
N PRO A 116 -4.38 -14.38 2.78
CA PRO A 116 -4.82 -14.82 4.10
C PRO A 116 -6.11 -14.14 4.58
N LEU A 117 -6.46 -13.00 3.96
CA LEU A 117 -7.58 -12.16 4.39
C LEU A 117 -8.88 -12.43 3.66
N LEU A 118 -8.83 -13.00 2.44
CA LEU A 118 -10.00 -13.14 1.58
C LEU A 118 -11.18 -13.79 2.30
N THR A 119 -10.92 -14.83 3.07
CA THR A 119 -11.96 -15.53 3.85
C THR A 119 -12.57 -14.62 4.93
N TRP A 120 -11.74 -13.85 5.62
CA TRP A 120 -12.19 -12.96 6.69
C TRP A 120 -12.92 -11.73 6.17
N LEU A 121 -12.46 -11.16 5.05
CA LEU A 121 -13.15 -10.07 4.35
C LEU A 121 -14.54 -10.50 3.88
N ARG A 122 -14.65 -11.72 3.30
CA ARG A 122 -15.93 -12.29 2.89
C ARG A 122 -16.87 -12.50 4.09
N ARG A 123 -16.36 -13.03 5.19
CA ARG A 123 -17.13 -13.22 6.43
C ARG A 123 -17.60 -11.89 7.01
N TYR A 124 -16.73 -10.86 6.99
CA TYR A 124 -17.10 -9.54 7.48
C TYR A 124 -18.17 -8.89 6.61
N SER A 125 -18.07 -8.99 5.30
CA SER A 125 -19.09 -8.51 4.38
C SER A 125 -20.45 -9.20 4.61
N ALA A 126 -20.47 -10.54 4.74
CA ALA A 126 -21.67 -11.30 5.04
C ALA A 126 -22.28 -10.90 6.39
N TRP A 127 -21.43 -10.74 7.41
CA TRP A 127 -21.86 -10.29 8.74
C TRP A 127 -22.52 -8.90 8.69
N LEU A 128 -21.95 -7.95 7.93
CA LEU A 128 -22.53 -6.62 7.72
C LEU A 128 -23.90 -6.70 7.04
N GLU A 129 -24.04 -7.52 5.98
CA GLU A 129 -25.31 -7.74 5.32
C GLU A 129 -26.38 -8.30 6.27
N ASP A 130 -26.03 -9.31 7.05
CA ASP A 130 -26.94 -9.90 8.03
C ASP A 130 -27.35 -8.88 9.10
N ARG A 131 -26.44 -8.02 9.54
CA ARG A 131 -26.74 -6.92 10.48
C ARG A 131 -27.72 -5.91 9.85
N VAL A 132 -27.54 -5.55 8.59
CA VAL A 132 -28.49 -4.67 7.88
C VAL A 132 -29.85 -5.32 7.74
N ARG A 133 -29.90 -6.62 7.39
CA ARG A 133 -31.16 -7.39 7.32
C ARG A 133 -31.86 -7.45 8.66
N LEU A 134 -31.13 -7.80 9.72
CA LEU A 134 -31.65 -7.86 11.08
C LEU A 134 -32.18 -6.50 11.55
N ASN A 135 -31.49 -5.40 11.25
CA ASN A 135 -31.97 -4.06 11.58
C ASN A 135 -33.24 -3.70 10.81
N ARG A 136 -33.37 -4.13 9.55
CA ARG A 136 -34.63 -3.97 8.80
C ARG A 136 -35.77 -4.78 9.44
N PHE A 137 -35.54 -6.03 9.84
CA PHE A 137 -36.54 -6.84 10.53
C PHE A 137 -36.88 -6.27 11.91
N ARG A 138 -35.92 -5.73 12.64
CA ARG A 138 -36.14 -5.07 13.92
C ARG A 138 -37.05 -3.86 13.81
N ASN A 139 -36.92 -3.10 12.73
CA ASN A 139 -37.76 -1.93 12.45
C ASN A 139 -39.08 -2.31 11.76
N ALA A 140 -39.21 -3.54 11.26
CA ALA A 140 -40.46 -4.07 10.74
C ALA A 140 -41.23 -4.68 11.91
N PHE A 141 -42.26 -3.98 12.37
CA PHE A 141 -43.18 -4.51 13.38
C PHE A 141 -43.93 -5.69 12.77
N VAL A 142 -43.73 -6.88 13.30
CA VAL A 142 -44.53 -8.03 12.92
C VAL A 142 -45.72 -8.10 13.89
N TYR A 143 -46.91 -7.77 13.37
CA TYR A 143 -48.12 -7.93 14.12
C TYR A 143 -48.55 -9.39 14.12
N VAL A 144 -48.80 -9.93 15.27
CA VAL A 144 -49.39 -11.26 15.43
C VAL A 144 -50.83 -11.08 15.93
N VAL A 145 -51.76 -11.44 15.09
CA VAL A 145 -53.19 -11.45 15.43
C VAL A 145 -53.60 -12.86 15.79
N LYS A 146 -53.98 -13.06 17.04
CA LYS A 146 -54.54 -14.31 17.52
C LYS A 146 -56.06 -14.13 17.61
N GLY A 147 -56.81 -14.99 16.94
CA GLY A 147 -58.26 -14.99 16.96
C GLY A 147 -58.78 -16.40 16.91
N THR A 148 -60.09 -16.54 17.24
CA THR A 148 -60.79 -17.82 17.14
C THR A 148 -61.47 -17.86 15.75
N PHE A 149 -60.88 -18.62 14.82
CA PHE A 149 -61.38 -18.80 13.47
C PHE A 149 -62.16 -20.10 13.37
N LYS A 150 -63.37 -20.07 12.75
CA LYS A 150 -64.23 -21.24 12.55
C LYS A 150 -63.68 -22.19 11.45
N SER A 151 -62.88 -21.65 10.52
CA SER A 151 -62.30 -22.43 9.41
C SER A 151 -60.97 -21.84 8.95
N GLU A 152 -60.16 -22.66 8.26
CA GLU A 152 -58.92 -22.23 7.63
C GLU A 152 -59.16 -21.16 6.54
N ALA A 153 -60.30 -21.24 5.85
CA ALA A 153 -60.68 -20.25 4.83
C ALA A 153 -60.93 -18.86 5.44
N GLU A 154 -61.55 -18.80 6.61
CA GLU A 154 -61.76 -17.56 7.36
C GLU A 154 -60.45 -16.96 7.86
N ARG A 155 -59.51 -17.78 8.34
CA ARG A 155 -58.18 -17.35 8.73
C ARG A 155 -57.43 -16.76 7.53
N ALA A 156 -57.43 -17.45 6.38
CA ALA A 156 -56.76 -17.00 5.15
C ALA A 156 -57.36 -15.70 4.62
N ALA A 157 -58.71 -15.56 4.66
CA ALA A 157 -59.41 -14.31 4.27
C ALA A 157 -59.01 -13.14 5.19
N ARG A 158 -58.93 -13.36 6.48
CA ARG A 158 -58.48 -12.33 7.45
C ARG A 158 -57.06 -11.94 7.23
N GLN A 159 -56.15 -12.90 6.97
CA GLN A 159 -54.76 -12.63 6.65
C GLN A 159 -54.62 -11.81 5.36
N ALA A 160 -55.37 -12.15 4.31
CA ALA A 160 -55.36 -11.40 3.06
C ALA A 160 -55.87 -9.96 3.25
N GLN A 161 -56.93 -9.78 4.06
CA GLN A 161 -57.48 -8.45 4.37
C GLN A 161 -56.45 -7.57 5.10
N LEU A 162 -55.74 -8.12 6.09
CA LEU A 162 -54.72 -7.41 6.84
C LEU A 162 -53.45 -7.13 6.00
N ALA A 163 -53.13 -8.02 5.05
CA ALA A 163 -52.03 -7.80 4.12
C ALA A 163 -52.30 -6.68 3.11
N LEU A 164 -53.56 -6.51 2.69
CA LEU A 164 -54.00 -5.42 1.80
C LEU A 164 -54.01 -4.06 2.50
N ASN A 165 -54.44 -4.04 3.76
CA ASN A 165 -54.57 -2.82 4.56
C ASN A 165 -53.82 -2.99 5.90
N PRO A 166 -52.49 -2.93 5.91
CA PRO A 166 -51.77 -2.99 7.16
C PRO A 166 -52.01 -1.73 8.00
N PRO A 167 -52.04 -1.85 9.34
CA PRO A 167 -52.27 -0.67 10.20
C PRO A 167 -51.12 0.34 9.99
N SER A 168 -51.51 1.60 9.79
CA SER A 168 -50.57 2.70 9.62
C SER A 168 -49.83 3.01 10.93
N PRO A 169 -48.56 3.45 10.90
CA PRO A 169 -47.87 3.90 12.09
C PRO A 169 -48.66 4.99 12.83
N GLY A 170 -48.93 4.76 14.13
CA GLY A 170 -49.72 5.69 14.96
C GLY A 170 -51.22 5.52 14.86
N SER A 171 -51.75 4.54 14.11
CA SER A 171 -53.17 4.24 14.09
C SER A 171 -53.63 3.61 15.41
N ILE A 172 -54.86 3.95 15.83
CA ILE A 172 -55.52 3.34 16.98
C ILE A 172 -56.27 2.11 16.46
N LEU A 173 -55.87 0.93 16.93
CA LEU A 173 -56.57 -0.32 16.62
C LEU A 173 -57.62 -0.57 17.72
N VAL A 174 -58.85 -0.70 17.27
CA VAL A 174 -59.95 -1.12 18.16
C VAL A 174 -60.32 -2.54 17.80
N CYS A 175 -60.12 -3.48 18.75
CA CYS A 175 -60.40 -4.91 18.58
C CYS A 175 -61.50 -5.32 19.52
N ASP A 176 -62.27 -6.36 19.17
CA ASP A 176 -63.20 -7.00 20.08
C ASP A 176 -62.49 -8.10 20.91
N GLU A 177 -63.23 -8.73 21.81
CA GLU A 177 -62.67 -9.78 22.68
C GLU A 177 -62.20 -11.03 21.91
N SER A 178 -62.57 -11.19 20.65
CA SER A 178 -62.21 -12.35 19.82
C SER A 178 -60.82 -12.27 19.22
N GLU A 179 -60.21 -11.06 19.13
CA GLU A 179 -58.89 -10.86 18.55
C GLU A 179 -57.93 -10.27 19.58
N THR A 180 -56.74 -10.89 19.72
CA THR A 180 -55.66 -10.37 20.53
C THR A 180 -54.47 -9.99 19.62
N TRP A 181 -54.08 -8.72 19.69
CA TRP A 181 -52.97 -8.20 18.92
C TRP A 181 -51.72 -8.14 19.79
N SER A 182 -50.64 -8.69 19.27
CA SER A 182 -49.33 -8.62 19.89
C SER A 182 -48.26 -8.23 18.86
N VAL A 183 -47.28 -7.51 19.29
CA VAL A 183 -46.16 -7.14 18.45
C VAL A 183 -44.97 -8.00 18.83
N ILE A 184 -44.43 -8.75 17.88
CA ILE A 184 -43.20 -9.46 18.06
C ILE A 184 -42.05 -8.53 17.65
N THR A 185 -41.34 -8.01 18.61
CA THR A 185 -40.07 -7.34 18.39
C THR A 185 -38.97 -8.33 18.65
N PRO A 186 -38.17 -8.71 17.64
CA PRO A 186 -37.01 -9.56 17.87
C PRO A 186 -36.07 -8.88 18.88
N LYS A 187 -35.80 -9.50 20.02
CA LYS A 187 -34.80 -9.04 20.97
C LYS A 187 -33.43 -9.42 20.39
N LEU A 188 -32.83 -8.49 19.67
CA LEU A 188 -31.47 -8.62 19.16
C LEU A 188 -30.54 -7.95 20.17
N GLU A 189 -29.71 -8.74 20.83
CA GLU A 189 -28.70 -8.24 21.75
C GLU A 189 -27.62 -7.51 20.92
N ALA A 190 -27.67 -6.17 20.95
CA ALA A 190 -26.78 -5.33 20.13
C ALA A 190 -25.34 -5.32 20.68
N LEU A 191 -25.14 -5.65 21.95
CA LEU A 191 -23.83 -5.64 22.61
C LEU A 191 -22.91 -6.73 22.07
N ASP A 192 -23.43 -7.95 21.87
CA ASP A 192 -22.62 -9.05 21.33
C ASP A 192 -22.18 -8.81 19.90
N ALA A 193 -23.00 -8.14 19.12
CA ALA A 193 -22.70 -7.85 17.73
C ALA A 193 -21.51 -6.91 17.52
N ASN A 194 -21.27 -5.95 18.42
CA ASN A 194 -20.11 -5.10 18.33
C ASN A 194 -18.83 -5.89 18.63
N THR A 195 -18.89 -6.78 19.62
CA THR A 195 -17.77 -7.65 20.00
C THR A 195 -17.41 -8.60 18.87
N ASP A 196 -18.40 -9.22 18.23
CA ASP A 196 -18.19 -10.11 17.08
C ASP A 196 -17.59 -9.39 15.89
N GLY A 197 -18.14 -8.23 15.52
CA GLY A 197 -17.62 -7.39 14.44
C GLY A 197 -16.19 -6.94 14.70
N LEU A 198 -15.90 -6.52 15.92
CA LEU A 198 -14.55 -6.12 16.34
C LEU A 198 -13.56 -7.30 16.30
N THR A 199 -14.00 -8.50 16.67
CA THR A 199 -13.18 -9.70 16.60
C THR A 199 -12.79 -10.02 15.14
N ILE A 200 -13.75 -9.95 14.21
CA ILE A 200 -13.45 -10.17 12.79
C ILE A 200 -12.49 -9.10 12.26
N LYS A 201 -12.69 -7.82 12.63
CA LYS A 201 -11.77 -6.73 12.26
C LYS A 201 -10.36 -6.96 12.81
N LYS A 202 -10.22 -7.44 14.06
CA LYS A 202 -8.90 -7.78 14.65
C LYS A 202 -8.21 -8.89 13.86
N LEU A 203 -8.94 -9.90 13.40
CA LEU A 203 -8.38 -10.98 12.57
C LEU A 203 -7.94 -10.45 11.20
N ILE A 204 -8.71 -9.55 10.59
CA ILE A 204 -8.34 -8.89 9.34
C ILE A 204 -7.06 -8.04 9.56
N ALA A 205 -7.03 -7.20 10.60
CA ALA A 205 -5.89 -6.38 10.94
C ALA A 205 -4.62 -7.21 11.17
N SER A 206 -4.74 -8.28 11.94
CA SER A 206 -3.64 -9.22 12.21
C SER A 206 -3.12 -9.90 10.94
N GLY A 207 -4.01 -10.30 10.03
CA GLY A 207 -3.64 -10.96 8.78
C GLY A 207 -2.88 -10.03 7.81
N VAL A 208 -3.20 -8.73 7.78
CA VAL A 208 -2.42 -7.72 7.03
C VAL A 208 -1.15 -7.31 7.78
N GLY A 209 -1.09 -7.56 9.10
CA GLY A 209 -0.03 -7.02 9.95
C GLY A 209 -0.17 -5.51 10.17
N LEU A 210 -1.40 -4.99 10.15
CA LEU A 210 -1.71 -3.60 10.44
C LEU A 210 -2.29 -3.47 11.85
N PRO A 211 -1.92 -2.45 12.62
CA PRO A 211 -2.60 -2.11 13.87
C PRO A 211 -4.07 -1.75 13.62
N LEU A 212 -4.95 -2.11 14.57
CA LEU A 212 -6.40 -1.92 14.42
C LEU A 212 -6.79 -0.44 14.22
N HIS A 213 -6.05 0.50 14.83
CA HIS A 213 -6.32 1.93 14.69
C HIS A 213 -6.11 2.45 13.25
N PHE A 214 -5.36 1.75 12.38
CA PHE A 214 -5.26 2.06 10.96
C PHE A 214 -6.54 1.68 10.19
N LEU A 215 -7.37 0.79 10.75
CA LEU A 215 -8.66 0.38 10.17
C LEU A 215 -9.84 1.19 10.71
N ALA A 216 -9.63 2.46 11.06
CA ALA A 216 -10.65 3.38 11.59
C ALA A 216 -11.27 2.96 12.94
N GLU A 217 -10.49 2.34 13.81
CA GLU A 217 -10.88 2.03 15.20
C GLU A 217 -9.93 2.75 16.18
N PRO A 218 -10.02 4.10 16.30
CA PRO A 218 -9.12 4.86 17.16
C PRO A 218 -9.43 4.68 18.65
N GLU A 219 -10.61 4.15 18.98
CA GLU A 219 -11.08 4.02 20.34
C GLU A 219 -10.21 3.00 21.11
N GLY A 220 -9.55 3.47 22.17
CA GLY A 220 -8.75 2.64 23.08
C GLY A 220 -7.24 2.62 22.80
N SER A 221 -6.72 3.38 21.84
CA SER A 221 -5.28 3.53 21.65
C SER A 221 -4.82 4.92 22.10
N ASN A 222 -3.92 4.96 23.10
CA ASN A 222 -3.18 6.17 23.42
C ASN A 222 -2.06 6.37 22.38
N ARG A 223 -1.59 7.62 22.19
CA ARG A 223 -0.50 7.95 21.27
C ARG A 223 0.69 7.00 21.42
N THR A 224 1.14 6.76 22.63
CA THR A 224 2.28 5.85 22.93
C THR A 224 2.00 4.40 22.49
N THR A 225 0.78 3.91 22.70
CA THR A 225 0.38 2.56 22.28
C THR A 225 0.30 2.46 20.77
N ALA A 226 -0.24 3.48 20.10
CA ALA A 226 -0.32 3.55 18.64
C ALA A 226 1.07 3.57 17.99
N GLU A 227 2.00 4.37 18.53
CA GLU A 227 3.39 4.45 18.08
C GLU A 227 4.12 3.12 18.27
N SER A 228 3.97 2.48 19.44
CA SER A 228 4.57 1.17 19.71
C SER A 228 4.00 0.06 18.81
N ALA A 229 2.69 0.07 18.56
CA ALA A 229 2.03 -0.92 17.71
C ALA A 229 2.38 -0.76 16.23
N GLY A 230 2.76 0.44 15.78
CA GLY A 230 3.16 0.73 14.40
C GLY A 230 4.53 0.15 14.02
N GLY A 231 5.44 -0.05 14.98
CA GLY A 231 6.82 -0.45 14.71
C GLY A 231 6.99 -1.69 13.81
N PRO A 232 6.34 -2.83 14.10
CA PRO A 232 6.40 -4.01 13.25
C PRO A 232 5.85 -3.80 11.84
N THR A 233 4.80 -2.98 11.71
CA THR A 233 4.16 -2.64 10.43
C THR A 233 5.10 -1.83 9.56
N PHE A 234 5.77 -0.82 10.11
CA PHE A 234 6.73 -0.01 9.38
C PHE A 234 7.93 -0.84 8.91
N ARG A 235 8.46 -1.76 9.75
CA ARG A 235 9.53 -2.69 9.34
C ARG A 235 9.12 -3.57 8.17
N ARG A 236 7.87 -4.04 8.15
CA ARG A 236 7.35 -4.82 7.02
C ARG A 236 7.29 -3.97 5.74
N PHE A 237 6.85 -2.72 5.86
CA PHE A 237 6.83 -1.81 4.71
C PHE A 237 8.23 -1.44 4.23
N GLU A 238 9.19 -1.24 5.14
CA GLU A 238 10.60 -1.05 4.77
C GLU A 238 11.15 -2.27 4.00
N GLN A 239 10.89 -3.48 4.47
CA GLN A 239 11.30 -4.70 3.76
C GLN A 239 10.67 -4.78 2.37
N ARG A 240 9.39 -4.43 2.23
CA ARG A 240 8.71 -4.37 0.95
C ARG A 240 9.29 -3.29 0.03
N GLN A 241 9.62 -2.12 0.57
CA GLN A 241 10.28 -1.05 -0.15
C GLN A 241 11.67 -1.48 -0.64
N GLN A 242 12.47 -2.15 0.19
CA GLN A 242 13.77 -2.66 -0.21
C GLN A 242 13.68 -3.69 -1.35
N PHE A 243 12.69 -4.60 -1.27
CA PHE A 243 12.42 -5.52 -2.35
C PHE A 243 12.06 -4.79 -3.66
N PHE A 244 11.24 -3.75 -3.56
CA PHE A 244 10.83 -2.98 -4.72
C PHE A 244 11.95 -2.14 -5.32
N ILE A 245 12.83 -1.58 -4.49
CA ILE A 245 14.07 -0.90 -4.91
C ILE A 245 14.98 -1.89 -5.65
N TRP A 246 15.16 -3.09 -5.13
CA TRP A 246 15.92 -4.15 -5.79
C TRP A 246 15.33 -4.51 -7.15
N LEU A 247 14.00 -4.70 -7.23
CA LEU A 247 13.29 -4.97 -8.47
C LEU A 247 13.50 -3.88 -9.53
N LEU A 248 13.35 -2.63 -9.14
CA LEU A 248 13.58 -1.49 -10.05
C LEU A 248 15.06 -1.41 -10.49
N THR A 249 15.99 -1.68 -9.60
CA THR A 249 17.42 -1.70 -9.90
C THR A 249 17.74 -2.80 -10.91
N ASP A 250 17.18 -3.99 -10.73
CA ASP A 250 17.35 -5.12 -11.65
C ASP A 250 16.73 -4.80 -13.03
N LEU A 251 15.51 -4.24 -13.05
CA LEU A 251 14.86 -3.78 -14.28
C LEU A 251 15.74 -2.77 -15.05
N ILE A 252 16.30 -1.77 -14.34
CA ILE A 252 17.15 -0.76 -14.96
C ILE A 252 18.43 -1.40 -15.48
N ARG A 253 19.04 -2.33 -14.74
CA ARG A 253 20.22 -3.06 -15.18
C ARG A 253 19.96 -3.79 -16.49
N VAL A 254 18.84 -4.51 -16.62
CA VAL A 254 18.47 -5.20 -17.86
C VAL A 254 18.33 -4.21 -19.02
N VAL A 255 17.61 -3.11 -18.81
CA VAL A 255 17.41 -2.08 -19.83
C VAL A 255 18.72 -1.42 -20.25
N THR A 256 19.61 -1.12 -19.29
CA THR A 256 20.93 -0.52 -19.54
C THR A 256 21.84 -1.48 -20.29
N THR A 257 21.86 -2.76 -19.90
CA THR A 257 22.62 -3.81 -20.59
C THR A 257 22.19 -3.93 -22.04
N ARG A 258 20.89 -3.98 -22.32
CA ARG A 258 20.35 -4.03 -23.68
C ARG A 258 20.67 -2.76 -24.48
N ARG A 259 20.60 -1.60 -23.84
CA ARG A 259 21.00 -0.34 -24.46
C ARG A 259 22.48 -0.35 -24.84
N ALA A 260 23.36 -0.85 -23.96
CA ALA A 260 24.80 -0.93 -24.20
C ALA A 260 25.17 -1.85 -25.39
N MET A 261 24.33 -2.84 -25.72
CA MET A 261 24.52 -3.67 -26.90
C MET A 261 24.34 -2.90 -28.22
N VAL A 262 23.66 -1.75 -28.18
CA VAL A 262 23.38 -0.91 -29.36
C VAL A 262 24.21 0.36 -29.34
N ASP A 263 24.43 0.94 -28.18
CA ASP A 263 25.06 2.25 -27.97
C ASP A 263 26.32 2.08 -27.09
N SER A 264 27.48 2.15 -27.72
CA SER A 264 28.78 2.01 -27.04
C SER A 264 29.11 3.13 -26.04
N ALA A 265 28.34 4.24 -26.06
CA ALA A 265 28.50 5.31 -25.10
C ALA A 265 27.89 4.96 -23.72
N VAL A 266 27.06 3.92 -23.65
CA VAL A 266 26.42 3.46 -22.42
C VAL A 266 27.25 2.31 -21.83
N SER A 267 27.70 2.48 -20.61
CA SER A 267 28.41 1.40 -19.89
C SER A 267 27.40 0.50 -19.17
N PRO A 268 27.43 -0.82 -19.39
CA PRO A 268 26.56 -1.75 -18.68
C PRO A 268 26.97 -1.91 -17.20
N SER A 269 28.16 -1.45 -16.82
CA SER A 269 28.67 -1.48 -15.45
C SER A 269 28.36 -0.21 -14.66
N GLU A 270 27.69 0.78 -15.25
CA GLU A 270 27.29 1.99 -14.54
C GLU A 270 26.23 1.66 -13.49
N GLU A 271 26.55 1.95 -12.24
CA GLU A 271 25.68 1.65 -11.11
C GLU A 271 24.62 2.74 -10.95
N VAL A 272 23.37 2.38 -11.15
CA VAL A 272 22.23 3.26 -10.91
C VAL A 272 21.73 3.05 -9.48
N LYS A 273 21.84 4.07 -8.65
CA LYS A 273 21.36 4.05 -7.28
C LYS A 273 19.92 4.52 -7.22
N ILE A 274 19.05 3.64 -6.71
CA ILE A 274 17.65 3.97 -6.43
C ILE A 274 17.51 4.11 -4.92
N SER A 275 16.91 5.23 -4.47
CA SER A 275 16.58 5.46 -3.07
C SER A 275 15.07 5.57 -2.89
N GLY A 276 14.56 5.05 -1.77
CA GLY A 276 13.18 5.21 -1.36
C GLY A 276 13.07 6.26 -0.27
N ALA A 277 11.88 6.87 -0.14
CA ALA A 277 11.59 7.75 0.98
C ALA A 277 11.63 6.99 2.31
N ASP A 278 11.96 7.67 3.41
CA ASP A 278 11.88 7.08 4.75
C ASP A 278 10.41 6.84 5.10
N ILE A 279 10.04 5.58 5.33
CA ILE A 279 8.69 5.15 5.70
C ILE A 279 8.54 5.09 7.21
N SER A 280 9.63 5.10 7.97
CA SER A 280 9.57 4.97 9.41
C SER A 280 8.82 6.16 10.02
N ALA A 281 7.75 5.90 10.78
CA ALA A 281 7.12 6.90 11.65
C ALA A 281 8.02 7.13 12.87
N ARG A 282 9.23 7.65 12.64
CA ARG A 282 10.12 8.01 13.72
C ARG A 282 9.57 9.28 14.36
N ASP A 283 9.47 9.28 15.68
CA ASP A 283 9.25 10.52 16.41
C ASP A 283 10.43 11.44 16.08
N ASN A 284 10.18 12.42 15.21
CA ASN A 284 11.23 13.34 14.74
C ASN A 284 11.93 14.04 15.91
N VAL A 285 11.26 14.20 17.05
CA VAL A 285 11.84 14.80 18.26
C VAL A 285 12.82 13.83 18.94
N ALA A 286 12.40 12.61 19.19
CA ALA A 286 13.28 11.59 19.78
C ALA A 286 14.44 11.25 18.84
N HIS A 287 14.19 11.23 17.54
CA HIS A 287 15.22 10.98 16.54
C HIS A 287 16.22 12.12 16.42
N SER A 288 15.77 13.39 16.49
CA SER A 288 16.66 14.54 16.48
C SER A 288 17.54 14.59 17.73
N ILE A 289 17.00 14.27 18.90
CA ILE A 289 17.79 14.18 20.15
C ILE A 289 18.82 13.04 20.05
N ALA A 290 18.41 11.88 19.55
CA ALA A 290 19.33 10.76 19.33
C ALA A 290 20.42 11.13 18.32
N ALA A 291 20.08 11.80 17.22
CA ALA A 291 21.02 12.28 16.22
C ALA A 291 22.06 13.24 16.82
N VAL A 292 21.64 14.23 17.60
CA VAL A 292 22.55 15.16 18.27
C VAL A 292 23.51 14.41 19.22
N ASN A 293 23.00 13.46 20.02
CA ASN A 293 23.84 12.69 20.93
C ASN A 293 24.88 11.81 20.18
N VAL A 294 24.46 11.19 19.08
CA VAL A 294 25.36 10.38 18.23
C VAL A 294 26.39 11.27 17.54
N MET A 295 25.98 12.44 17.02
CA MET A 295 26.91 13.39 16.40
C MET A 295 27.96 13.88 17.36
N ASN A 296 27.59 14.27 18.58
CA ASN A 296 28.53 14.68 19.64
C ASN A 296 29.54 13.55 20.00
N ALA A 297 29.08 12.28 19.97
CA ALA A 297 29.95 11.14 20.20
C ALA A 297 30.92 10.93 19.04
N LEU A 298 30.44 11.05 17.79
CA LEU A 298 31.24 10.90 16.58
C LEU A 298 32.30 12.02 16.42
N GLU A 299 31.96 13.26 16.77
CA GLU A 299 32.89 14.37 16.80
C GLU A 299 34.07 14.07 17.73
N ARG A 300 33.81 13.54 18.93
CA ARG A 300 34.89 13.13 19.85
C ARG A 300 35.74 12.01 19.29
N LEU A 301 35.14 11.04 18.60
CA LEU A 301 35.88 9.96 17.95
C LEU A 301 36.74 10.48 16.78
N LYS A 302 36.27 11.49 16.07
CA LYS A 302 37.01 12.19 15.03
C LYS A 302 38.23 12.94 15.60
N ASP A 303 38.01 13.69 16.71
CA ASP A 303 39.05 14.43 17.41
C ASP A 303 40.13 13.49 17.93
N MET A 304 39.77 12.27 18.30
CA MET A 304 40.68 11.18 18.68
C MET A 304 41.39 10.52 17.47
N GLY A 305 41.04 10.88 16.25
CA GLY A 305 41.58 10.28 15.02
C GLY A 305 41.09 8.86 14.74
N LEU A 306 40.02 8.40 15.38
CA LEU A 306 39.49 7.04 15.26
C LEU A 306 38.55 6.84 14.09
N ILE A 307 37.95 7.92 13.58
CA ILE A 307 37.02 7.90 12.42
C ILE A 307 37.38 9.00 11.43
N SER A 308 37.12 8.76 10.15
CA SER A 308 37.30 9.71 9.06
C SER A 308 36.12 10.65 8.89
N ASP A 309 36.32 11.81 8.23
CA ASP A 309 35.23 12.73 7.85
C ASP A 309 34.20 12.05 6.99
N ARG A 310 34.58 11.11 6.14
CA ARG A 310 33.71 10.33 5.31
C ARG A 310 32.76 9.45 6.12
N GLU A 311 33.26 8.80 7.17
CA GLU A 311 32.43 7.96 8.06
C GLU A 311 31.51 8.81 8.93
N LEU A 312 31.98 9.95 9.42
CA LEU A 312 31.17 10.88 10.17
C LEU A 312 29.99 11.38 9.33
N LEU A 313 30.25 11.84 8.10
CA LEU A 313 29.22 12.28 7.17
C LEU A 313 28.26 11.14 6.81
N ARG A 314 28.78 9.93 6.58
CA ARG A 314 27.95 8.75 6.27
C ARG A 314 26.93 8.44 7.38
N VAL A 315 27.36 8.53 8.62
CA VAL A 315 26.48 8.30 9.77
C VAL A 315 25.52 9.47 9.95
N ALA A 316 25.97 10.72 9.77
CA ALA A 316 25.14 11.91 9.87
C ALA A 316 23.98 11.90 8.87
N TYR A 317 24.25 11.66 7.58
CA TYR A 317 23.23 11.58 6.54
C TYR A 317 22.29 10.39 6.75
N ARG A 318 22.80 9.26 7.22
CA ARG A 318 21.96 8.11 7.56
C ARG A 318 20.98 8.43 8.69
N PHE A 319 21.39 9.22 9.70
CA PHE A 319 20.51 9.69 10.76
C PHE A 319 19.54 10.79 10.30
N ALA A 320 19.93 11.62 9.35
CA ALA A 320 19.06 12.60 8.73
C ALA A 320 17.98 11.96 7.82
N GLY A 321 18.12 10.65 7.51
CA GLY A 321 17.19 9.96 6.59
C GLY A 321 17.44 10.31 5.11
N GLU A 322 18.55 10.99 4.82
CA GLU A 322 18.92 11.38 3.45
C GLU A 322 19.94 10.41 2.87
N GLY A 323 19.65 9.91 1.66
CA GLY A 323 20.55 9.07 0.89
C GLY A 323 21.52 9.88 0.04
N ALA A 324 22.26 10.84 0.64
CA ALA A 324 23.24 11.62 -0.09
C ALA A 324 24.46 10.77 -0.51
N ASP A 325 24.96 11.02 -1.72
CA ASP A 325 26.25 10.48 -2.11
C ASP A 325 27.37 11.26 -1.43
N ILE A 326 28.06 10.60 -0.49
CA ILE A 326 29.06 11.24 0.36
C ILE A 326 30.28 11.68 -0.47
N ASP A 327 30.58 10.97 -1.54
CA ASP A 327 31.71 11.33 -2.42
C ASP A 327 31.36 12.59 -3.23
N GLU A 328 30.10 12.77 -3.62
CA GLU A 328 29.63 14.00 -4.25
C GLU A 328 29.62 15.17 -3.25
N VAL A 329 29.18 14.95 -2.01
CA VAL A 329 29.21 15.96 -0.95
C VAL A 329 30.63 16.39 -0.61
N LEU A 330 31.56 15.44 -0.49
CA LEU A 330 32.97 15.73 -0.23
C LEU A 330 33.66 16.40 -1.41
N SER A 331 33.32 16.02 -2.65
CA SER A 331 33.88 16.65 -3.84
C SER A 331 33.28 18.05 -4.11
N GLY A 332 32.01 18.25 -3.80
CA GLY A 332 31.35 19.55 -3.91
C GLY A 332 31.79 20.56 -2.84
N GLY A 333 32.25 20.07 -1.68
CA GLY A 333 32.77 20.91 -0.59
C GLY A 333 34.20 21.45 -0.80
N THR A 334 34.94 20.92 -1.75
CA THR A 334 36.33 21.37 -2.03
C THR A 334 36.41 22.65 -2.89
N GLY A 335 35.25 23.19 -3.31
CA GLY A 335 35.18 24.42 -4.14
C GLY A 335 35.13 25.74 -3.38
N VAL A 336 35.00 25.72 -2.04
CA VAL A 336 34.98 26.95 -1.23
C VAL A 336 36.05 26.88 -0.17
N ASP A 337 37.24 27.31 -0.54
CA ASP A 337 38.35 27.54 0.37
C ASP A 337 38.03 28.81 1.22
N ASN A 338 37.13 28.71 2.16
CA ASN A 338 36.85 29.73 3.16
C ASN A 338 37.63 29.52 4.43
N ARG A 339 38.96 29.32 4.30
CA ARG A 339 39.92 29.58 5.40
C ARG A 339 40.26 31.05 5.46
N GLY A 340 39.31 31.88 5.74
CA GLY A 340 39.57 33.30 5.91
C GLY A 340 38.33 34.11 6.00
N ASP A 341 37.61 33.98 7.06
CA ASP A 341 36.90 35.06 7.79
C ASP A 341 36.00 34.43 8.85
N ASN A 342 36.64 34.14 9.97
CA ASN A 342 35.93 33.84 11.23
C ASN A 342 35.28 35.11 11.71
N LYS A 343 34.23 35.61 11.03
CA LYS A 343 33.32 36.57 11.58
C LYS A 343 32.24 35.82 12.35
N PRO A 344 32.08 36.04 13.66
CA PRO A 344 30.99 35.47 14.42
C PRO A 344 29.68 35.94 13.79
N ILE A 345 28.79 34.98 13.48
CA ILE A 345 27.42 35.27 13.04
C ILE A 345 26.76 35.98 14.23
N THR A 346 26.67 37.27 14.15
CA THR A 346 25.85 38.06 15.07
C THR A 346 24.39 37.70 14.81
N PRO A 347 23.63 37.21 15.81
CA PRO A 347 22.22 36.92 15.60
C PRO A 347 21.54 38.23 15.16
N ALA A 348 20.74 38.16 14.10
CA ALA A 348 19.96 39.27 13.60
C ALA A 348 19.15 39.86 14.75
N THR A 349 19.46 41.08 15.13
CA THR A 349 18.69 41.89 16.06
C THR A 349 17.28 42.01 15.52
N LYS A 350 16.30 41.47 16.24
CA LYS A 350 14.89 41.72 15.95
C LYS A 350 14.68 43.22 16.04
N ASP A 351 14.23 43.82 14.95
CA ASP A 351 13.74 45.19 14.95
C ASP A 351 12.66 45.35 16.02
N PRO A 352 12.69 46.42 16.81
CA PRO A 352 11.68 46.66 17.84
C PRO A 352 10.32 46.86 17.17
N VAL A 353 9.35 46.07 17.57
CA VAL A 353 7.94 46.23 17.20
C VAL A 353 7.50 47.62 17.56
N ASP A 354 7.22 48.47 16.59
CA ASP A 354 6.63 49.78 16.74
C ASP A 354 5.22 49.65 17.33
N THR A 355 5.09 49.91 18.63
CA THR A 355 3.81 50.03 19.32
C THR A 355 3.23 51.41 19.11
N GLY A 356 2.75 51.66 17.89
CA GLY A 356 1.99 52.86 17.56
C GLY A 356 0.63 52.86 18.24
N SER A 357 0.50 53.61 19.31
CA SER A 357 -0.75 53.98 19.94
C SER A 357 -1.58 54.89 19.03
N GLY A 358 -2.57 54.32 18.31
CA GLY A 358 -3.53 55.08 17.52
C GLY A 358 -4.92 55.05 18.14
N ALA A 359 -5.32 56.16 18.73
CA ALA A 359 -6.67 56.36 19.25
C ALA A 359 -7.76 56.31 18.16
N PRO A 360 -8.98 55.84 18.44
CA PRO A 360 -10.03 55.71 17.47
C PRO A 360 -10.67 57.02 17.10
N LYS A 361 -10.63 57.41 15.83
CA LYS A 361 -11.45 58.52 15.30
C LYS A 361 -12.87 58.04 15.06
N LYS A 362 -13.83 58.71 15.72
CA LYS A 362 -15.26 58.60 15.43
C LYS A 362 -15.54 59.05 14.00
N SER A 363 -16.20 58.23 13.21
CA SER A 363 -16.84 58.64 11.97
C SER A 363 -18.33 58.81 12.20
N VAL A 364 -18.80 60.03 11.87
CA VAL A 364 -20.20 60.43 11.79
C VAL A 364 -20.69 60.06 10.38
N LEU A 365 -21.83 59.43 10.34
CA LEU A 365 -22.63 59.20 9.13
C LEU A 365 -23.37 60.52 8.73
N PRO A 366 -23.73 60.70 7.48
CA PRO A 366 -25.15 60.53 7.12
C PRO A 366 -25.39 59.37 6.12
#